data_6f6a4851b928baaac0fd8986788713d5
#
_entry.id   6f6a4851b928baaac0fd8986788713d5
#
_cell.length_a   1.000
_cell.length_b   1.000
_cell.length_c   1.000
_cell.angle_alpha   90.00
_cell.angle_beta   90.00
_cell.angle_gamma   90.00
#
_symmetry.space_group_name_H-M   'P 1'
#
loop_
_entity.id
_entity.type
_entity.pdbx_description
1 polymer ?
#
loop_
_entity_poly.entity_id
_entity_poly.type
_entity_poly.pdbx_seq_one_letter_code
_entity_poly.pdbx_strand_id
1 'polypeptide(L)'
;MGLKCGIVGLPNVGKSTLFNCISSGRAQAANFPFCTIEPNLGSTNVPDRRLDTLSEICKPERTIPATVDIVDIAGLVRGASRGEGLGNQFLANIRECDAILHVLRCFDDGNVVHVDGNVDPVRDKEVVDLELQIKDLETVEARLAKADKAGKAGDKEAKKMAELLARYKVALEAGKSCRSVALLNDEEAAIAKNLFLLTNKPVMYVCNVDEGSAASGNAYVEAVREAVKDENAEILVIAAKTEAEIAEIEDFDERQMFLEDLGLEESGVVRLIQGAYRLLGLQTFFTAGSDECRAWTIHVGDKAPKAAGVIHTDFEKGFIRAEVIKYDDFVALKTEAACRAAGKLATEGKDYVVKDGDIMHFLFNV
;
A
#
# COMPACT_ATOMS: atom_id res chain seq x y z
N MET A 1 -13.19 -4.84 -6.70
CA MET A 1 -12.16 -5.50 -5.89
C MET A 1 -11.29 -4.41 -5.32
N GLY A 2 -10.98 -4.46 -4.00
CA GLY A 2 -10.04 -3.55 -3.36
C GLY A 2 -8.62 -3.73 -3.91
N LEU A 3 -7.79 -2.68 -3.81
CA LEU A 3 -6.36 -2.77 -4.12
C LEU A 3 -5.65 -3.59 -3.03
N LYS A 4 -4.66 -4.40 -3.43
CA LYS A 4 -3.97 -5.35 -2.56
C LYS A 4 -2.47 -5.10 -2.49
N CYS A 5 -1.91 -5.10 -1.27
CA CYS A 5 -0.46 -5.18 -1.06
C CYS A 5 -0.05 -6.63 -0.76
N GLY A 6 0.93 -7.15 -1.49
CA GLY A 6 1.51 -8.46 -1.23
C GLY A 6 2.76 -8.38 -0.34
N ILE A 7 2.80 -9.13 0.75
CA ILE A 7 4.01 -9.28 1.57
C ILE A 7 4.90 -10.34 0.91
N VAL A 8 6.11 -9.94 0.54
CA VAL A 8 7.10 -10.76 -0.19
C VAL A 8 8.42 -10.79 0.56
N GLY A 9 9.21 -11.83 0.41
CA GLY A 9 10.55 -11.96 0.97
C GLY A 9 10.97 -13.42 1.09
N LEU A 10 12.24 -13.66 1.40
CA LEU A 10 12.78 -15.01 1.62
C LEU A 10 12.14 -15.70 2.84
N PRO A 11 12.28 -17.00 3.01
CA PRO A 11 11.87 -17.70 4.23
C PRO A 11 12.57 -17.12 5.48
N ASN A 12 11.87 -17.16 6.62
CA ASN A 12 12.40 -16.78 7.94
C ASN A 12 12.83 -15.30 8.10
N VAL A 13 12.28 -14.39 7.28
CA VAL A 13 12.53 -12.94 7.41
C VAL A 13 11.52 -12.22 8.30
N GLY A 14 10.48 -12.91 8.80
CA GLY A 14 9.45 -12.34 9.68
C GLY A 14 8.12 -12.00 9.00
N LYS A 15 7.88 -12.43 7.74
CA LYS A 15 6.63 -12.14 7.00
C LYS A 15 5.37 -12.55 7.74
N SER A 16 5.29 -13.83 8.14
CA SER A 16 4.11 -14.37 8.81
C SER A 16 3.88 -13.75 10.19
N THR A 17 4.96 -13.37 10.89
CA THR A 17 4.85 -12.62 12.16
C THR A 17 4.19 -11.27 11.91
N LEU A 18 4.69 -10.49 10.93
CA LEU A 18 4.10 -9.21 10.57
C LEU A 18 2.64 -9.35 10.10
N PHE A 19 2.37 -10.34 9.26
CA PHE A 19 1.01 -10.60 8.79
C PHE A 19 0.06 -10.94 9.95
N ASN A 20 0.51 -11.72 10.91
CA ASN A 20 -0.26 -12.04 12.12
C ASN A 20 -0.52 -10.78 12.96
N CYS A 21 0.47 -9.90 13.15
CA CYS A 21 0.28 -8.63 13.86
C CYS A 21 -0.76 -7.73 13.16
N ILE A 22 -0.71 -7.64 11.83
CA ILE A 22 -1.70 -6.92 11.03
C ILE A 22 -3.10 -7.54 11.19
N SER A 23 -3.19 -8.86 11.23
CA SER A 23 -4.45 -9.61 11.30
C SER A 23 -5.03 -9.65 12.71
N SER A 24 -4.20 -9.64 13.78
CA SER A 24 -4.67 -9.63 15.19
C SER A 24 -5.29 -8.28 15.57
N GLY A 25 -4.89 -7.18 14.96
CA GLY A 25 -5.63 -5.91 15.04
C GLY A 25 -7.10 -5.99 14.57
N ARG A 26 -7.46 -7.04 13.81
CA ARG A 26 -8.85 -7.39 13.45
C ARG A 26 -9.72 -7.84 14.64
N ALA A 27 -9.17 -8.59 15.58
CA ALA A 27 -9.95 -9.15 16.69
C ALA A 27 -10.52 -8.05 17.59
N GLN A 28 -9.85 -6.91 17.68
CA GLN A 28 -10.33 -5.73 18.42
C GLN A 28 -11.36 -4.89 17.62
N ALA A 29 -11.39 -5.03 16.27
CA ALA A 29 -12.33 -4.32 15.38
C ALA A 29 -13.50 -5.20 14.88
N ALA A 30 -13.60 -6.45 15.31
CA ALA A 30 -14.47 -7.50 14.73
C ALA A 30 -15.96 -7.42 15.11
N ASN A 31 -16.55 -6.23 15.17
CA ASN A 31 -18.00 -6.07 15.24
C ASN A 31 -18.67 -5.81 13.88
N PHE A 32 -17.95 -6.04 12.75
CA PHE A 32 -18.53 -5.88 11.41
C PHE A 32 -18.88 -7.23 10.79
N PRO A 33 -20.18 -7.52 10.52
CA PRO A 33 -20.59 -8.68 9.74
C PRO A 33 -20.17 -8.50 8.28
N PHE A 34 -19.64 -9.55 7.64
CA PHE A 34 -19.21 -9.69 6.23
C PHE A 34 -17.70 -9.65 5.93
N CYS A 35 -16.82 -10.18 6.78
CA CYS A 35 -15.46 -10.51 6.36
C CYS A 35 -15.38 -11.97 5.96
N THR A 36 -15.27 -12.27 4.67
CA THR A 36 -14.86 -13.59 4.17
C THR A 36 -13.40 -13.85 4.56
N ILE A 37 -13.15 -14.93 5.28
CA ILE A 37 -11.82 -15.37 5.68
C ILE A 37 -11.27 -16.22 4.54
N GLU A 38 -10.56 -15.60 3.59
CA GLU A 38 -9.67 -16.34 2.70
C GLU A 38 -8.33 -16.54 3.42
N PRO A 39 -7.77 -17.76 3.41
CA PRO A 39 -6.42 -17.97 3.95
C PRO A 39 -5.44 -17.05 3.24
N ASN A 40 -4.63 -16.32 3.99
CA ASN A 40 -3.61 -15.37 3.51
C ASN A 40 -4.10 -14.01 2.99
N LEU A 41 -5.38 -13.66 3.06
CA LEU A 41 -5.88 -12.31 2.79
C LEU A 41 -6.29 -11.62 4.10
N GLY A 42 -5.65 -10.52 4.46
CA GLY A 42 -6.00 -9.66 5.58
C GLY A 42 -6.52 -8.31 5.09
N SER A 43 -7.83 -8.04 5.22
CA SER A 43 -8.35 -6.66 5.13
C SER A 43 -8.22 -6.04 6.51
N THR A 44 -7.47 -4.97 6.67
CA THR A 44 -7.21 -4.31 7.95
C THR A 44 -7.65 -2.86 7.93
N ASN A 45 -8.02 -2.32 9.09
CA ASN A 45 -8.33 -0.91 9.23
C ASN A 45 -7.06 -0.08 9.04
N VAL A 46 -7.19 1.07 8.37
CA VAL A 46 -6.12 2.07 8.26
C VAL A 46 -6.24 3.00 9.48
N PRO A 47 -5.28 2.96 10.42
CA PRO A 47 -5.29 3.85 11.57
C PRO A 47 -5.14 5.31 11.12
N ASP A 48 -6.06 6.17 11.56
CA ASP A 48 -6.06 7.60 11.24
C ASP A 48 -6.55 8.42 12.43
N ARG A 49 -5.63 9.08 13.12
CA ARG A 49 -5.93 9.93 14.28
C ARG A 49 -6.93 11.05 13.97
N ARG A 50 -7.04 11.44 12.69
CA ARG A 50 -8.01 12.46 12.27
C ARG A 50 -9.44 11.96 12.41
N LEU A 51 -9.70 10.68 12.12
CA LEU A 51 -11.01 10.06 12.32
C LEU A 51 -11.38 9.98 13.79
N ASP A 52 -10.41 9.66 14.66
CA ASP A 52 -10.60 9.59 16.10
C ASP A 52 -10.99 10.98 16.64
N THR A 53 -10.24 12.02 16.25
CA THR A 53 -10.54 13.42 16.63
C THR A 53 -11.92 13.86 16.15
N LEU A 54 -12.31 13.51 14.90
CA LEU A 54 -13.64 13.82 14.38
C LEU A 54 -14.74 13.11 15.19
N SER A 55 -14.50 11.88 15.60
CA SER A 55 -15.43 11.11 16.44
C SER A 55 -15.59 11.69 17.83
N GLU A 56 -14.50 12.19 18.44
CA GLU A 56 -14.56 12.89 19.74
C GLU A 56 -15.38 14.19 19.64
N ILE A 57 -15.25 14.93 18.52
CA ILE A 57 -15.97 16.19 18.29
C ILE A 57 -17.46 15.95 18.01
N CYS A 58 -17.75 15.05 17.07
CA CYS A 58 -19.11 14.80 16.57
C CYS A 58 -19.91 13.86 17.46
N LYS A 59 -19.24 12.99 18.26
CA LYS A 59 -19.84 11.94 19.09
C LYS A 59 -20.85 11.10 18.31
N PRO A 60 -20.43 10.47 17.19
CA PRO A 60 -21.32 9.76 16.31
C PRO A 60 -21.81 8.45 16.93
N GLU A 61 -22.92 7.91 16.41
CA GLU A 61 -23.36 6.56 16.78
C GLU A 61 -22.38 5.48 16.26
N ARG A 62 -21.70 5.76 15.13
CA ARG A 62 -20.75 4.84 14.50
C ARG A 62 -19.52 5.57 13.97
N THR A 63 -18.36 4.95 14.14
CA THR A 63 -17.09 5.38 13.53
C THR A 63 -16.58 4.28 12.60
N ILE A 64 -16.37 4.58 11.32
CA ILE A 64 -15.98 3.60 10.31
C ILE A 64 -14.64 4.03 9.68
N PRO A 65 -13.53 3.30 9.94
CA PRO A 65 -12.24 3.57 9.34
C PRO A 65 -12.17 3.14 7.86
N ALA A 66 -11.19 3.67 7.14
CA ALA A 66 -10.79 3.14 5.85
C ALA A 66 -10.13 1.76 6.02
N THR A 67 -10.09 0.96 4.97
CA THR A 67 -9.46 -0.37 5.00
C THR A 67 -8.48 -0.54 3.85
N VAL A 68 -7.48 -1.42 4.07
CA VAL A 68 -6.54 -1.86 3.05
C VAL A 68 -6.41 -3.37 3.08
N ASP A 69 -6.27 -4.00 1.91
CA ASP A 69 -6.09 -5.43 1.78
C ASP A 69 -4.59 -5.77 1.74
N ILE A 70 -4.15 -6.65 2.63
CA ILE A 70 -2.77 -7.15 2.70
C ILE A 70 -2.80 -8.67 2.56
N VAL A 71 -1.95 -9.21 1.68
CA VAL A 71 -1.88 -10.64 1.36
C VAL A 71 -0.52 -11.18 1.82
N ASP A 72 -0.51 -12.24 2.65
CA ASP A 72 0.72 -12.99 2.91
C ASP A 72 1.00 -13.92 1.73
N ILE A 73 2.09 -13.64 1.03
CA ILE A 73 2.56 -14.47 -0.08
C ILE A 73 3.65 -15.41 0.44
N ALA A 74 3.46 -16.71 0.27
CA ALA A 74 4.44 -17.72 0.70
C ALA A 74 5.86 -17.36 0.23
N GLY A 75 6.86 -17.63 1.07
CA GLY A 75 8.24 -17.22 0.81
C GLY A 75 8.78 -17.69 -0.54
N LEU A 76 9.49 -16.81 -1.23
CA LEU A 76 10.20 -17.11 -2.47
C LEU A 76 11.31 -18.11 -2.19
N VAL A 77 11.43 -19.12 -3.04
CA VAL A 77 12.59 -20.01 -3.11
C VAL A 77 13.32 -19.73 -4.41
N ARG A 78 14.66 -19.77 -4.40
CA ARG A 78 15.47 -19.66 -5.61
C ARG A 78 14.99 -20.64 -6.68
N GLY A 79 14.90 -20.20 -7.94
CA GLY A 79 14.42 -21.01 -9.06
C GLY A 79 12.90 -20.96 -9.28
N ALA A 80 12.19 -20.08 -8.57
CA ALA A 80 10.75 -19.89 -8.74
C ALA A 80 10.37 -19.53 -10.20
N SER A 81 11.21 -18.77 -10.89
CA SER A 81 11.01 -18.36 -12.27
C SER A 81 11.12 -19.54 -13.27
N ARG A 82 11.84 -20.61 -12.90
CA ARG A 82 12.01 -21.79 -13.76
C ARG A 82 10.81 -22.74 -13.78
N GLY A 83 9.74 -22.40 -13.07
CA GLY A 83 8.46 -23.09 -13.18
C GLY A 83 8.31 -24.37 -12.37
N GLU A 84 9.19 -24.66 -11.42
CA GLU A 84 9.08 -25.83 -10.56
C GLU A 84 8.14 -25.57 -9.39
N GLY A 85 6.97 -26.20 -9.39
CA GLY A 85 6.08 -26.33 -8.24
C GLY A 85 5.54 -25.01 -7.68
N LEU A 86 5.84 -24.72 -6.40
CA LEU A 86 5.33 -23.56 -5.64
C LEU A 86 5.77 -22.20 -6.20
N GLY A 87 6.84 -22.13 -7.02
CA GLY A 87 7.33 -20.88 -7.60
C GLY A 87 6.34 -20.21 -8.54
N ASN A 88 5.64 -20.97 -9.39
CA ASN A 88 4.63 -20.42 -10.29
C ASN A 88 3.43 -19.84 -9.53
N GLN A 89 3.02 -20.50 -8.43
CA GLN A 89 1.92 -20.01 -7.60
C GLN A 89 2.31 -18.71 -6.88
N PHE A 90 3.55 -18.64 -6.37
CA PHE A 90 4.10 -17.42 -5.78
C PHE A 90 4.04 -16.23 -6.77
N LEU A 91 4.54 -16.42 -8.00
CA LEU A 91 4.53 -15.37 -9.02
C LEU A 91 3.10 -14.99 -9.45
N ALA A 92 2.17 -15.94 -9.47
CA ALA A 92 0.75 -15.67 -9.75
C ALA A 92 0.12 -14.81 -8.65
N ASN A 93 0.39 -15.14 -7.39
CA ASN A 93 -0.11 -14.36 -6.24
C ASN A 93 0.42 -12.93 -6.26
N ILE A 94 1.72 -12.71 -6.54
CA ILE A 94 2.26 -11.35 -6.72
C ILE A 94 1.57 -10.63 -7.87
N ARG A 95 1.25 -11.32 -8.97
CA ARG A 95 0.59 -10.69 -10.13
C ARG A 95 -0.77 -10.10 -9.78
N GLU A 96 -1.50 -10.72 -8.85
CA GLU A 96 -2.80 -10.26 -8.38
C GLU A 96 -2.73 -9.07 -7.40
N CYS A 97 -1.55 -8.78 -6.86
CA CYS A 97 -1.33 -7.61 -5.99
C CYS A 97 -1.08 -6.34 -6.81
N ASP A 98 -1.39 -5.18 -6.24
CA ASP A 98 -1.16 -3.86 -6.85
C ASP A 98 0.14 -3.23 -6.39
N ALA A 99 0.65 -3.61 -5.21
CA ALA A 99 1.92 -3.16 -4.63
C ALA A 99 2.60 -4.29 -3.86
N ILE A 100 3.89 -4.12 -3.56
CA ILE A 100 4.74 -5.11 -2.88
C ILE A 100 5.31 -4.51 -1.60
N LEU A 101 5.14 -5.24 -0.48
CA LEU A 101 5.84 -5.02 0.79
C LEU A 101 6.97 -6.04 0.87
N HIS A 102 8.19 -5.63 0.53
CA HIS A 102 9.34 -6.52 0.47
C HIS A 102 10.04 -6.57 1.83
N VAL A 103 9.82 -7.64 2.58
CA VAL A 103 10.40 -7.83 3.92
C VAL A 103 11.82 -8.39 3.80
N LEU A 104 12.76 -7.68 4.42
CA LEU A 104 14.16 -8.01 4.47
C LEU A 104 14.60 -8.29 5.91
N ARG A 105 15.38 -9.34 6.11
CA ARG A 105 15.95 -9.66 7.42
C ARG A 105 17.16 -8.78 7.69
N CYS A 106 17.05 -7.91 8.68
CA CYS A 106 18.08 -6.97 9.11
C CYS A 106 18.46 -7.20 10.60
N PHE A 107 18.46 -8.45 11.05
CA PHE A 107 18.82 -8.84 12.41
C PHE A 107 19.57 -10.17 12.42
N ASP A 108 20.45 -10.35 13.41
CA ASP A 108 21.11 -11.61 13.69
C ASP A 108 20.38 -12.36 14.80
N ASP A 109 20.06 -13.64 14.56
CA ASP A 109 19.51 -14.55 15.56
C ASP A 109 19.98 -15.96 15.24
N GLY A 110 20.82 -16.52 16.12
CA GLY A 110 21.39 -17.87 15.95
C GLY A 110 20.35 -19.00 15.98
N ASN A 111 19.14 -18.74 16.50
CA ASN A 111 18.05 -19.71 16.53
C ASN A 111 17.21 -19.69 15.25
N VAL A 112 17.34 -18.67 14.40
CA VAL A 112 16.61 -18.51 13.16
C VAL A 112 17.55 -18.81 11.98
N VAL A 113 17.37 -19.96 11.34
CA VAL A 113 18.19 -20.37 10.20
C VAL A 113 17.98 -19.43 9.02
N HIS A 114 19.08 -18.95 8.43
CA HIS A 114 19.06 -18.23 7.15
C HIS A 114 19.28 -19.20 5.99
N VAL A 115 18.55 -19.02 4.88
CA VAL A 115 18.61 -19.92 3.72
C VAL A 115 20.02 -19.99 3.12
N ASP A 116 20.74 -18.87 3.10
CA ASP A 116 22.11 -18.75 2.57
C ASP A 116 23.20 -18.77 3.66
N GLY A 117 22.84 -19.10 4.91
CA GLY A 117 23.78 -19.30 6.02
C GLY A 117 24.19 -18.03 6.77
N ASN A 118 24.15 -16.85 6.16
CA ASN A 118 24.43 -15.56 6.80
C ASN A 118 23.42 -14.49 6.39
N VAL A 119 23.23 -13.49 7.23
CA VAL A 119 22.32 -12.36 6.98
C VAL A 119 23.00 -11.38 6.03
N ASP A 120 22.32 -11.08 4.92
CA ASP A 120 22.72 -10.05 3.94
C ASP A 120 21.47 -9.56 3.22
N PRO A 121 20.83 -8.48 3.71
CA PRO A 121 19.56 -8.02 3.17
C PRO A 121 19.67 -7.50 1.73
N VAL A 122 20.84 -7.02 1.30
CA VAL A 122 21.04 -6.55 -0.08
C VAL A 122 21.04 -7.73 -1.04
N ARG A 123 21.83 -8.76 -0.75
CA ARG A 123 21.83 -10.01 -1.53
C ARG A 123 20.44 -10.64 -1.56
N ASP A 124 19.73 -10.66 -0.41
CA ASP A 124 18.42 -11.27 -0.30
C ASP A 124 17.38 -10.52 -1.15
N LYS A 125 17.47 -9.17 -1.19
CA LYS A 125 16.71 -8.33 -2.11
C LYS A 125 16.99 -8.69 -3.57
N GLU A 126 18.26 -8.76 -3.95
CA GLU A 126 18.69 -9.07 -5.31
C GLU A 126 18.19 -10.44 -5.78
N VAL A 127 18.17 -11.45 -4.89
CA VAL A 127 17.62 -12.78 -5.20
C VAL A 127 16.15 -12.70 -5.57
N VAL A 128 15.33 -11.95 -4.82
CA VAL A 128 13.91 -11.77 -5.10
C VAL A 128 13.73 -10.98 -6.39
N ASP A 129 14.44 -9.88 -6.55
CA ASP A 129 14.35 -9.01 -7.74
C ASP A 129 14.69 -9.79 -9.02
N LEU A 130 15.73 -10.61 -8.98
CA LEU A 130 16.16 -11.42 -10.12
C LEU A 130 15.07 -12.40 -10.58
N GLU A 131 14.40 -13.09 -9.65
CA GLU A 131 13.33 -14.02 -9.98
C GLU A 131 12.13 -13.30 -10.64
N LEU A 132 11.78 -12.10 -10.13
CA LEU A 132 10.72 -11.28 -10.72
C LEU A 132 11.11 -10.75 -12.10
N GLN A 133 12.36 -10.29 -12.25
CA GLN A 133 12.91 -9.75 -13.51
C GLN A 133 12.96 -10.81 -14.60
N ILE A 134 13.41 -12.03 -14.30
CA ILE A 134 13.44 -13.15 -15.26
C ILE A 134 12.03 -13.42 -15.76
N LYS A 135 11.03 -13.46 -14.88
CA LYS A 135 9.64 -13.74 -15.25
C LYS A 135 9.02 -12.62 -16.09
N ASP A 136 9.35 -11.38 -15.77
CA ASP A 136 8.93 -10.24 -16.57
C ASP A 136 9.60 -10.22 -17.94
N LEU A 137 10.90 -10.56 -18.03
CA LEU A 137 11.62 -10.62 -19.29
C LEU A 137 10.96 -11.61 -20.26
N GLU A 138 10.62 -12.82 -19.80
CA GLU A 138 9.86 -13.81 -20.60
C GLU A 138 8.53 -13.21 -21.11
N THR A 139 7.80 -12.52 -20.22
CA THR A 139 6.52 -11.91 -20.56
C THR A 139 6.67 -10.78 -21.58
N VAL A 140 7.67 -9.91 -21.36
CA VAL A 140 7.98 -8.77 -22.24
C VAL A 140 8.41 -9.24 -23.61
N GLU A 141 9.30 -10.22 -23.73
CA GLU A 141 9.76 -10.77 -25.01
C GLU A 141 8.59 -11.38 -25.82
N ALA A 142 7.75 -12.19 -25.18
CA ALA A 142 6.61 -12.79 -25.82
C ALA A 142 5.59 -11.77 -26.34
N ARG A 143 5.34 -10.68 -25.54
CA ARG A 143 4.43 -9.60 -25.93
C ARG A 143 5.04 -8.69 -26.99
N LEU A 144 6.34 -8.37 -26.89
CA LEU A 144 7.07 -7.55 -27.87
C LEU A 144 7.02 -8.17 -29.26
N ALA A 145 7.28 -9.48 -29.37
CA ALA A 145 7.21 -10.18 -30.65
C ALA A 145 5.82 -10.10 -31.32
N LYS A 146 4.74 -10.16 -30.49
CA LYS A 146 3.37 -10.00 -30.99
C LYS A 146 3.06 -8.55 -31.40
N ALA A 147 3.45 -7.59 -30.56
CA ALA A 147 3.22 -6.17 -30.78
C ALA A 147 3.98 -5.68 -32.04
N ASP A 148 5.22 -6.09 -32.22
CA ASP A 148 6.01 -5.78 -33.43
C ASP A 148 5.34 -6.29 -34.71
N LYS A 149 4.81 -7.52 -34.68
CA LYS A 149 4.11 -8.08 -35.84
C LYS A 149 2.84 -7.31 -36.16
N ALA A 150 2.04 -6.96 -35.18
CA ALA A 150 0.83 -6.16 -35.37
C ALA A 150 1.14 -4.72 -35.79
N GLY A 151 2.17 -4.09 -35.19
CA GLY A 151 2.62 -2.75 -35.55
C GLY A 151 3.12 -2.65 -36.99
N LYS A 152 3.84 -3.68 -37.51
CA LYS A 152 4.24 -3.79 -38.93
C LYS A 152 3.04 -3.96 -39.87
N ALA A 153 1.93 -4.51 -39.38
CA ALA A 153 0.68 -4.62 -40.12
C ALA A 153 -0.16 -3.33 -40.09
N GLY A 154 0.31 -2.26 -39.41
CA GLY A 154 -0.34 -0.94 -39.40
C GLY A 154 -1.09 -0.61 -38.10
N ASP A 155 -1.06 -1.47 -37.09
CA ASP A 155 -1.67 -1.20 -35.78
C ASP A 155 -0.83 -0.18 -35.01
N LYS A 156 -1.38 1.02 -34.81
CA LYS A 156 -0.69 2.12 -34.13
C LYS A 156 -0.56 1.91 -32.61
N GLU A 157 -1.54 1.27 -31.98
CA GLU A 157 -1.50 0.97 -30.55
C GLU A 157 -0.47 -0.13 -30.27
N ALA A 158 -0.43 -1.16 -31.12
CA ALA A 158 0.59 -2.19 -31.03
C ALA A 158 2.00 -1.62 -31.21
N LYS A 159 2.19 -0.62 -32.09
CA LYS A 159 3.48 0.05 -32.25
C LYS A 159 3.92 0.80 -30.98
N LYS A 160 3.03 1.57 -30.36
CA LYS A 160 3.32 2.25 -29.08
C LYS A 160 3.65 1.25 -27.96
N MET A 161 2.89 0.16 -27.89
CA MET A 161 3.16 -0.92 -26.95
C MET A 161 4.54 -1.55 -27.19
N ALA A 162 4.93 -1.79 -28.44
CA ALA A 162 6.24 -2.35 -28.80
C ALA A 162 7.39 -1.42 -28.36
N GLU A 163 7.24 -0.11 -28.55
CA GLU A 163 8.23 0.90 -28.14
C GLU A 163 8.45 0.88 -26.60
N LEU A 164 7.37 0.80 -25.79
CA LEU A 164 7.47 0.67 -24.35
C LEU A 164 8.08 -0.68 -23.92
N LEU A 165 7.63 -1.79 -24.53
CA LEU A 165 8.15 -3.13 -24.24
C LEU A 165 9.64 -3.25 -24.57
N ALA A 166 10.12 -2.60 -25.63
CA ALA A 166 11.54 -2.58 -25.98
C ALA A 166 12.38 -1.88 -24.89
N ARG A 167 11.89 -0.77 -24.32
CA ARG A 167 12.56 -0.09 -23.19
C ARG A 167 12.55 -0.95 -21.93
N TYR A 168 11.45 -1.64 -21.65
CA TYR A 168 11.37 -2.58 -20.53
C TYR A 168 12.36 -3.75 -20.70
N LYS A 169 12.46 -4.30 -21.91
CA LYS A 169 13.43 -5.36 -22.21
C LYS A 169 14.86 -4.92 -21.88
N VAL A 170 15.28 -3.75 -22.36
CA VAL A 170 16.62 -3.21 -22.12
C VAL A 170 16.88 -3.03 -20.62
N ALA A 171 15.90 -2.53 -19.86
CA ALA A 171 16.03 -2.39 -18.41
C ALA A 171 16.19 -3.74 -17.71
N LEU A 172 15.35 -4.72 -18.03
CA LEU A 172 15.40 -6.06 -17.45
C LEU A 172 16.70 -6.81 -17.78
N GLU A 173 17.19 -6.72 -19.04
CA GLU A 173 18.48 -7.29 -19.43
C GLU A 173 19.67 -6.64 -18.71
N ALA A 174 19.51 -5.38 -18.28
CA ALA A 174 20.49 -4.66 -17.44
C ALA A 174 20.32 -4.92 -15.93
N GLY A 175 19.45 -5.87 -15.53
CA GLY A 175 19.18 -6.18 -14.13
C GLY A 175 18.38 -5.11 -13.40
N LYS A 176 17.62 -4.26 -14.13
CA LYS A 176 16.78 -3.22 -13.55
C LYS A 176 15.29 -3.59 -13.65
N SER A 177 14.53 -3.17 -12.67
CA SER A 177 13.07 -3.35 -12.64
C SER A 177 12.36 -2.47 -13.67
N CYS A 178 11.20 -2.90 -14.20
CA CYS A 178 10.38 -2.12 -15.14
C CYS A 178 9.96 -0.76 -14.56
N ARG A 179 9.74 -0.65 -13.24
CA ARG A 179 9.42 0.62 -12.56
C ARG A 179 10.50 1.68 -12.66
N SER A 180 11.75 1.32 -13.02
CA SER A 180 12.83 2.28 -13.26
C SER A 180 12.74 2.99 -14.61
N VAL A 181 11.89 2.52 -15.52
CA VAL A 181 11.71 3.09 -16.86
C VAL A 181 10.68 4.22 -16.78
N ALA A 182 11.11 5.45 -17.07
CA ALA A 182 10.21 6.60 -17.10
C ALA A 182 9.13 6.42 -18.19
N LEU A 183 7.88 6.66 -17.81
CA LEU A 183 6.75 6.70 -18.74
C LEU A 183 6.65 8.10 -19.34
N LEU A 184 6.41 8.20 -20.65
CA LEU A 184 6.45 9.46 -21.38
C LEU A 184 5.12 10.23 -21.34
N ASN A 185 4.00 9.52 -21.14
CA ASN A 185 2.65 10.09 -21.14
C ASN A 185 1.63 9.13 -20.51
N ASP A 186 0.39 9.60 -20.38
CA ASP A 186 -0.73 8.83 -19.80
C ASP A 186 -1.11 7.59 -20.61
N GLU A 187 -0.89 7.59 -21.93
CA GLU A 187 -1.15 6.41 -22.78
C GLU A 187 -0.17 5.28 -22.41
N GLU A 188 1.12 5.59 -22.25
CA GLU A 188 2.09 4.60 -21.79
C GLU A 188 1.79 4.11 -20.37
N ALA A 189 1.32 4.99 -19.47
CA ALA A 189 0.91 4.60 -18.13
C ALA A 189 -0.27 3.60 -18.18
N ALA A 190 -1.24 3.83 -19.06
CA ALA A 190 -2.35 2.90 -19.27
C ALA A 190 -1.88 1.54 -19.85
N ILE A 191 -0.96 1.57 -20.82
CA ILE A 191 -0.35 0.34 -21.37
C ILE A 191 0.40 -0.41 -20.26
N ALA A 192 1.28 0.27 -19.54
CA ALA A 192 2.08 -0.31 -18.48
C ALA A 192 1.22 -1.00 -17.40
N LYS A 193 0.12 -0.37 -16.99
CA LYS A 193 -0.84 -0.94 -16.04
C LYS A 193 -1.44 -2.25 -16.55
N ASN A 194 -1.81 -2.32 -17.83
CA ASN A 194 -2.43 -3.50 -18.47
C ASN A 194 -1.43 -4.63 -18.79
N LEU A 195 -0.14 -4.39 -18.64
CA LEU A 195 0.87 -5.42 -18.79
C LEU A 195 0.98 -6.36 -17.59
N PHE A 196 0.54 -5.94 -16.41
CA PHE A 196 0.60 -6.70 -15.15
C PHE A 196 1.99 -7.25 -14.85
N LEU A 197 3.04 -6.47 -15.16
CA LEU A 197 4.42 -6.85 -14.88
C LEU A 197 4.71 -6.79 -13.37
N LEU A 198 5.46 -7.76 -12.89
CA LEU A 198 5.77 -7.92 -11.46
C LEU A 198 6.68 -6.80 -10.98
N THR A 199 7.72 -6.48 -11.75
CA THR A 199 8.72 -5.46 -11.42
C THR A 199 8.27 -4.03 -11.74
N ASN A 200 7.07 -3.85 -12.33
CA ASN A 200 6.47 -2.53 -12.54
C ASN A 200 5.64 -2.07 -11.34
N LYS A 201 5.34 -2.96 -10.41
CA LYS A 201 4.58 -2.64 -9.20
C LYS A 201 5.39 -1.75 -8.26
N PRO A 202 4.74 -0.77 -7.59
CA PRO A 202 5.38 0.00 -6.52
C PRO A 202 5.83 -0.94 -5.40
N VAL A 203 6.96 -0.61 -4.75
CA VAL A 203 7.56 -1.41 -3.70
C VAL A 203 7.89 -0.55 -2.48
N MET A 204 7.66 -1.08 -1.28
CA MET A 204 8.20 -0.59 -0.03
C MET A 204 9.10 -1.68 0.56
N TYR A 205 10.31 -1.32 0.96
CA TYR A 205 11.23 -2.22 1.65
C TYR A 205 10.98 -2.18 3.14
N VAL A 206 10.67 -3.33 3.74
CA VAL A 206 10.37 -3.48 5.15
C VAL A 206 11.56 -4.16 5.81
N CYS A 207 12.43 -3.37 6.44
CA CYS A 207 13.62 -3.84 7.14
C CYS A 207 13.22 -4.35 8.53
N ASN A 208 13.13 -5.68 8.69
CA ASN A 208 12.84 -6.30 9.97
C ASN A 208 14.13 -6.40 10.79
N VAL A 209 14.18 -5.67 11.91
CA VAL A 209 15.32 -5.52 12.81
C VAL A 209 15.07 -6.19 14.17
N ASP A 210 16.10 -6.26 15.00
CA ASP A 210 15.96 -6.54 16.43
C ASP A 210 15.33 -5.37 17.20
N GLU A 211 14.87 -5.62 18.42
CA GLU A 211 14.21 -4.62 19.29
C GLU A 211 15.06 -3.37 19.50
N GLY A 212 16.36 -3.53 19.80
CA GLY A 212 17.26 -2.40 20.07
C GLY A 212 17.48 -1.49 18.85
N SER A 213 17.16 -1.97 17.66
CA SER A 213 17.30 -1.24 16.39
C SER A 213 15.96 -0.69 15.87
N ALA A 214 14.85 -0.89 16.59
CA ALA A 214 13.49 -0.54 16.11
C ALA A 214 13.31 0.95 15.82
N ALA A 215 13.90 1.83 16.63
CA ALA A 215 13.81 3.28 16.47
C ALA A 215 14.82 3.84 15.47
N SER A 216 16.08 3.38 15.52
CA SER A 216 17.19 4.02 14.78
C SER A 216 17.64 3.23 13.55
N GLY A 217 17.26 1.95 13.42
CA GLY A 217 17.85 1.04 12.44
C GLY A 217 19.26 0.56 12.85
N ASN A 218 19.94 -0.09 11.93
CA ASN A 218 21.28 -0.65 12.12
C ASN A 218 22.07 -0.65 10.82
N ALA A 219 23.28 -1.22 10.82
CA ALA A 219 24.16 -1.27 9.65
C ALA A 219 23.52 -2.00 8.45
N TYR A 220 22.68 -3.01 8.67
CA TYR A 220 21.94 -3.70 7.61
C TYR A 220 20.93 -2.76 6.95
N VAL A 221 20.22 -1.95 7.73
CA VAL A 221 19.26 -0.95 7.21
C VAL A 221 19.99 0.08 6.36
N GLU A 222 21.15 0.56 6.79
CA GLU A 222 21.95 1.53 6.02
C GLU A 222 22.46 0.94 4.71
N ALA A 223 22.87 -0.36 4.70
CA ALA A 223 23.22 -1.04 3.48
C ALA A 223 22.06 -1.13 2.49
N VAL A 224 20.83 -1.41 2.98
CA VAL A 224 19.61 -1.39 2.16
C VAL A 224 19.34 0.01 1.62
N ARG A 225 19.43 1.06 2.47
CA ARG A 225 19.22 2.46 2.05
C ARG A 225 20.14 2.84 0.89
N GLU A 226 21.42 2.50 0.99
CA GLU A 226 22.39 2.77 -0.07
C GLU A 226 22.07 1.97 -1.35
N ALA A 227 21.68 0.69 -1.22
CA ALA A 227 21.38 -0.17 -2.36
C ALA A 227 20.15 0.29 -3.15
N VAL A 228 19.16 0.93 -2.49
CA VAL A 228 17.88 1.32 -3.12
C VAL A 228 17.73 2.84 -3.32
N LYS A 229 18.76 3.62 -3.07
CA LYS A 229 18.71 5.11 -3.12
C LYS A 229 18.19 5.68 -4.44
N ASP A 230 18.41 4.96 -5.54
CA ASP A 230 17.98 5.36 -6.89
C ASP A 230 16.61 4.77 -7.27
N GLU A 231 15.97 3.98 -6.40
CA GLU A 231 14.70 3.32 -6.70
C GLU A 231 13.45 4.15 -6.35
N ASN A 232 13.61 5.29 -5.66
CA ASN A 232 12.52 6.11 -5.11
C ASN A 232 11.50 5.28 -4.30
N ALA A 233 12.00 4.29 -3.57
CA ALA A 233 11.19 3.38 -2.75
C ALA A 233 11.22 3.81 -1.28
N GLU A 234 10.07 3.69 -0.61
CA GLU A 234 9.98 3.91 0.84
C GLU A 234 10.66 2.75 1.59
N ILE A 235 11.38 3.07 2.67
CA ILE A 235 11.99 2.10 3.56
C ILE A 235 11.37 2.25 4.94
N LEU A 236 10.79 1.17 5.44
CA LEU A 236 10.24 1.07 6.78
C LEU A 236 11.13 0.18 7.65
N VAL A 237 11.52 0.68 8.82
CA VAL A 237 12.18 -0.11 9.86
C VAL A 237 11.15 -0.60 10.85
N ILE A 238 11.15 -1.91 11.15
CA ILE A 238 10.19 -2.55 12.03
C ILE A 238 10.85 -3.72 12.78
N ALA A 239 10.52 -3.91 14.05
CA ALA A 239 10.93 -5.07 14.83
C ALA A 239 9.73 -6.02 14.98
N ALA A 240 9.58 -6.98 14.05
CA ALA A 240 8.39 -7.83 13.96
C ALA A 240 8.09 -8.62 15.24
N LYS A 241 9.11 -9.02 15.98
CA LYS A 241 8.95 -9.70 17.27
C LYS A 241 8.36 -8.76 18.32
N THR A 242 8.89 -7.56 18.44
CA THR A 242 8.41 -6.51 19.35
C THR A 242 6.98 -6.08 18.99
N GLU A 243 6.64 -6.00 17.70
CA GLU A 243 5.27 -5.73 17.25
C GLU A 243 4.28 -6.81 17.69
N ALA A 244 4.71 -8.08 17.73
CA ALA A 244 3.88 -9.15 18.26
C ALA A 244 3.64 -9.00 19.77
N GLU A 245 4.65 -8.59 20.53
CA GLU A 245 4.53 -8.30 21.96
C GLU A 245 3.60 -7.08 22.22
N ILE A 246 3.74 -5.99 21.44
CA ILE A 246 2.86 -4.82 21.49
C ILE A 246 1.39 -5.20 21.19
N ALA A 247 1.17 -6.12 20.25
CA ALA A 247 -0.18 -6.56 19.89
C ALA A 247 -0.89 -7.35 21.01
N GLU A 248 -0.15 -7.94 21.94
CA GLU A 248 -0.69 -8.67 23.09
C GLU A 248 -1.08 -7.74 24.25
N ILE A 249 -0.61 -6.48 24.28
CA ILE A 249 -0.94 -5.50 25.31
C ILE A 249 -2.35 -4.95 25.05
N GLU A 250 -3.31 -5.28 25.89
CA GLU A 250 -4.71 -4.86 25.76
C GLU A 250 -4.93 -3.41 26.23
N ASP A 251 -4.25 -3.01 27.33
CA ASP A 251 -4.38 -1.68 27.90
C ASP A 251 -3.67 -0.62 27.04
N PHE A 252 -4.39 0.47 26.74
CA PHE A 252 -3.88 1.54 25.89
C PHE A 252 -2.71 2.29 26.51
N ASP A 253 -2.80 2.62 27.80
CA ASP A 253 -1.76 3.41 28.48
C ASP A 253 -0.50 2.57 28.66
N GLU A 254 -0.64 1.28 28.99
CA GLU A 254 0.48 0.33 29.08
C GLU A 254 1.18 0.18 27.72
N ARG A 255 0.41 0.07 26.63
CA ARG A 255 0.95 0.02 25.27
C ARG A 255 1.70 1.29 24.91
N GLN A 256 1.17 2.46 25.27
CA GLN A 256 1.81 3.74 25.01
C GLN A 256 3.13 3.88 25.78
N MET A 257 3.16 3.48 27.04
CA MET A 257 4.39 3.46 27.85
C MET A 257 5.45 2.53 27.23
N PHE A 258 5.05 1.36 26.74
CA PHE A 258 5.97 0.41 26.10
C PHE A 258 6.57 1.00 24.80
N LEU A 259 5.77 1.68 23.99
CA LEU A 259 6.25 2.39 22.81
C LEU A 259 7.24 3.51 23.15
N GLU A 260 6.95 4.30 24.20
CA GLU A 260 7.82 5.38 24.67
C GLU A 260 9.17 4.83 25.18
N ASP A 261 9.17 3.72 25.89
CA ASP A 261 10.39 3.04 26.36
C ASP A 261 11.27 2.58 25.19
N LEU A 262 10.66 2.22 24.07
CA LEU A 262 11.36 1.87 22.83
C LEU A 262 11.78 3.09 21.98
N GLY A 263 11.39 4.29 22.37
CA GLY A 263 11.61 5.52 21.62
C GLY A 263 10.77 5.62 20.35
N LEU A 264 9.60 4.97 20.32
CA LEU A 264 8.67 4.95 19.20
C LEU A 264 7.45 5.82 19.49
N GLU A 265 7.04 6.66 18.54
CA GLU A 265 5.82 7.47 18.64
C GLU A 265 4.55 6.66 18.35
N GLU A 266 4.68 5.63 17.51
CA GLU A 266 3.62 4.69 17.13
C GLU A 266 4.21 3.34 16.71
N SER A 267 3.38 2.29 16.73
CA SER A 267 3.83 0.95 16.37
C SER A 267 4.27 0.87 14.90
N GLY A 268 5.24 0.02 14.61
CA GLY A 268 5.70 -0.23 13.25
C GLY A 268 4.60 -0.82 12.36
N VAL A 269 3.67 -1.59 12.92
CA VAL A 269 2.50 -2.13 12.20
C VAL A 269 1.57 -0.99 11.75
N VAL A 270 1.32 0.02 12.56
CA VAL A 270 0.54 1.21 12.17
C VAL A 270 1.21 1.91 10.99
N ARG A 271 2.53 2.17 11.09
CA ARG A 271 3.32 2.78 10.01
C ARG A 271 3.32 1.93 8.73
N LEU A 272 3.36 0.59 8.86
CA LEU A 272 3.30 -0.35 7.74
C LEU A 272 1.96 -0.27 7.01
N ILE A 273 0.84 -0.26 7.74
CA ILE A 273 -0.51 -0.16 7.16
C ILE A 273 -0.69 1.18 6.44
N GLN A 274 -0.30 2.29 7.07
CA GLN A 274 -0.36 3.62 6.47
C GLN A 274 0.56 3.73 5.24
N GLY A 275 1.76 3.15 5.31
CA GLY A 275 2.70 3.08 4.19
C GLY A 275 2.14 2.26 3.02
N ALA A 276 1.54 1.10 3.28
CA ALA A 276 0.86 0.28 2.27
C ALA A 276 -0.28 1.05 1.57
N TYR A 277 -1.06 1.80 2.35
CA TYR A 277 -2.14 2.64 1.84
C TYR A 277 -1.62 3.74 0.89
N ARG A 278 -0.57 4.46 1.31
CA ARG A 278 0.10 5.46 0.45
C ARG A 278 0.73 4.83 -0.79
N LEU A 279 1.38 3.67 -0.65
CA LEU A 279 2.04 2.95 -1.74
C LEU A 279 1.06 2.56 -2.87
N LEU A 280 -0.19 2.28 -2.50
CA LEU A 280 -1.29 2.04 -3.44
C LEU A 280 -1.83 3.32 -4.11
N GLY A 281 -1.27 4.49 -3.80
CA GLY A 281 -1.76 5.77 -4.29
C GLY A 281 -3.14 6.15 -3.73
N LEU A 282 -3.47 5.66 -2.53
CA LEU A 282 -4.72 5.93 -1.85
C LEU A 282 -4.62 7.14 -0.94
N GLN A 283 -5.73 7.82 -0.75
CA GLN A 283 -5.92 8.91 0.21
C GLN A 283 -7.33 8.86 0.79
N THR A 284 -7.56 9.61 1.86
CA THR A 284 -8.80 9.58 2.63
C THR A 284 -9.51 10.93 2.58
N PHE A 285 -10.82 10.93 2.35
CA PHE A 285 -11.69 12.02 2.76
C PHE A 285 -12.67 11.54 3.84
N PHE A 286 -13.27 12.47 4.56
CA PHE A 286 -14.17 12.15 5.66
C PHE A 286 -15.59 12.64 5.38
N THR A 287 -16.55 11.89 5.92
CA THR A 287 -17.88 12.41 6.24
C THR A 287 -18.02 12.44 7.76
N ALA A 288 -18.51 13.55 8.31
CA ALA A 288 -18.62 13.76 9.75
C ALA A 288 -20.02 14.24 10.12
N GLY A 289 -20.71 13.48 10.97
CA GLY A 289 -22.05 13.77 11.43
C GLY A 289 -22.37 13.06 12.74
N SER A 290 -23.56 13.31 13.30
CA SER A 290 -24.03 12.67 14.53
C SER A 290 -24.33 11.18 14.38
N ASP A 291 -24.70 10.74 13.20
CA ASP A 291 -25.03 9.34 12.95
C ASP A 291 -23.78 8.52 12.64
N GLU A 292 -22.87 9.10 11.86
CA GLU A 292 -21.67 8.42 11.41
C GLU A 292 -20.51 9.40 11.16
N CYS A 293 -19.31 9.06 11.67
CA CYS A 293 -18.03 9.57 11.18
C CYS A 293 -17.35 8.47 10.38
N ARG A 294 -16.97 8.76 9.13
CA ARG A 294 -16.40 7.74 8.25
C ARG A 294 -15.24 8.24 7.42
N ALA A 295 -14.21 7.42 7.33
CA ALA A 295 -13.09 7.58 6.44
C ALA A 295 -13.36 6.83 5.13
N TRP A 296 -13.31 7.54 4.01
CA TRP A 296 -13.57 7.01 2.67
C TRP A 296 -12.29 6.95 1.86
N THR A 297 -12.04 5.81 1.24
CA THR A 297 -10.84 5.58 0.41
C THR A 297 -11.08 6.04 -1.02
N ILE A 298 -10.18 6.89 -1.53
CA ILE A 298 -10.12 7.31 -2.93
C ILE A 298 -8.68 7.26 -3.43
N HIS A 299 -8.47 7.39 -4.75
CA HIS A 299 -7.13 7.54 -5.31
C HIS A 299 -6.68 9.00 -5.26
N VAL A 300 -5.39 9.19 -5.09
CA VAL A 300 -4.77 10.51 -5.24
C VAL A 300 -5.08 11.06 -6.64
N GLY A 301 -5.64 12.27 -6.70
CA GLY A 301 -6.05 12.91 -7.94
C GLY A 301 -7.52 12.71 -8.33
N ASP A 302 -8.27 11.89 -7.59
CA ASP A 302 -9.72 11.73 -7.85
C ASP A 302 -10.47 13.05 -7.66
N LYS A 303 -11.40 13.32 -8.58
CA LYS A 303 -12.28 14.48 -8.53
C LYS A 303 -13.52 14.21 -7.69
N ALA A 304 -14.19 15.29 -7.25
CA ALA A 304 -15.35 15.24 -6.37
C ALA A 304 -16.47 14.27 -6.83
N PRO A 305 -16.87 14.19 -8.12
CA PRO A 305 -17.87 13.20 -8.55
C PRO A 305 -17.41 11.75 -8.32
N LYS A 306 -16.11 11.46 -8.55
CA LYS A 306 -15.56 10.14 -8.34
C LYS A 306 -15.53 9.78 -6.86
N ALA A 307 -15.15 10.72 -5.99
CA ALA A 307 -15.23 10.58 -4.55
C ALA A 307 -16.66 10.34 -4.05
N ALA A 308 -17.64 11.08 -4.59
CA ALA A 308 -19.07 10.84 -4.31
C ALA A 308 -19.50 9.41 -4.69
N GLY A 309 -18.98 8.90 -5.80
CA GLY A 309 -19.22 7.54 -6.31
C GLY A 309 -18.77 6.42 -5.38
N VAL A 310 -17.77 6.67 -4.53
CA VAL A 310 -17.31 5.71 -3.52
C VAL A 310 -18.37 5.51 -2.43
N ILE A 311 -19.16 6.54 -2.13
CA ILE A 311 -20.28 6.45 -1.18
C ILE A 311 -21.43 5.67 -1.82
N HIS A 312 -21.86 6.11 -3.01
CA HIS A 312 -22.89 5.44 -3.79
C HIS A 312 -22.81 5.84 -5.27
N THR A 313 -23.07 4.91 -6.18
CA THR A 313 -23.01 5.17 -7.64
C THR A 313 -23.98 6.27 -8.10
N ASP A 314 -25.11 6.44 -7.43
CA ASP A 314 -26.06 7.51 -7.75
C ASP A 314 -25.54 8.90 -7.38
N PHE A 315 -24.66 8.99 -6.36
CA PHE A 315 -24.00 10.25 -6.01
C PHE A 315 -23.05 10.72 -7.11
N GLU A 316 -22.35 9.78 -7.76
CA GLU A 316 -21.49 10.11 -8.91
C GLU A 316 -22.34 10.60 -10.10
N LYS A 317 -23.40 9.84 -10.45
CA LYS A 317 -24.26 10.14 -11.61
C LYS A 317 -25.03 11.44 -11.44
N GLY A 318 -25.61 11.64 -10.26
CA GLY A 318 -26.42 12.81 -9.93
C GLY A 318 -25.65 13.98 -9.32
N PHE A 319 -24.32 13.95 -9.34
CA PHE A 319 -23.48 14.95 -8.68
C PHE A 319 -23.80 16.37 -9.13
N ILE A 320 -24.11 17.24 -8.16
CA ILE A 320 -24.35 18.67 -8.38
C ILE A 320 -23.12 19.47 -7.92
N ARG A 321 -22.76 19.35 -6.65
CA ARG A 321 -21.65 20.03 -6.00
C ARG A 321 -21.25 19.32 -4.70
N ALA A 322 -20.08 19.65 -4.17
CA ALA A 322 -19.63 19.24 -2.85
C ALA A 322 -19.45 20.47 -1.95
N GLU A 323 -19.83 20.35 -0.70
CA GLU A 323 -19.43 21.27 0.36
C GLU A 323 -18.19 20.65 1.03
N VAL A 324 -17.13 21.44 1.10
CA VAL A 324 -15.79 20.96 1.57
C VAL A 324 -15.32 21.83 2.72
N ILE A 325 -14.93 21.20 3.82
CA ILE A 325 -14.29 21.83 4.96
C ILE A 325 -12.91 21.18 5.13
N LYS A 326 -11.87 21.98 5.38
CA LYS A 326 -10.56 21.43 5.71
C LYS A 326 -10.56 20.88 7.13
N TYR A 327 -9.85 19.75 7.33
CA TYR A 327 -9.79 19.08 8.62
C TYR A 327 -9.42 20.04 9.76
N ASP A 328 -8.35 20.84 9.61
CA ASP A 328 -7.88 21.76 10.64
C ASP A 328 -8.92 22.84 10.98
N ASP A 329 -9.63 23.37 9.96
CA ASP A 329 -10.70 24.34 10.17
C ASP A 329 -11.88 23.73 10.93
N PHE A 330 -12.23 22.46 10.64
CA PHE A 330 -13.30 21.76 11.36
C PHE A 330 -12.91 21.46 12.81
N VAL A 331 -11.69 21.03 13.06
CA VAL A 331 -11.17 20.78 14.42
C VAL A 331 -11.19 22.07 15.26
N ALA A 332 -10.82 23.21 14.65
CA ALA A 332 -10.82 24.50 15.34
C ALA A 332 -12.24 24.99 15.66
N LEU A 333 -13.19 24.82 14.75
CA LEU A 333 -14.55 25.38 14.82
C LEU A 333 -15.62 24.38 15.31
N LYS A 334 -15.30 23.08 15.28
CA LYS A 334 -16.07 21.95 15.85
C LYS A 334 -17.45 21.66 15.24
N THR A 335 -17.99 22.54 14.41
CA THR A 335 -19.29 22.32 13.76
C THR A 335 -19.31 22.87 12.34
N GLU A 336 -20.08 22.23 11.46
CA GLU A 336 -20.29 22.71 10.08
C GLU A 336 -20.88 24.14 10.07
N ALA A 337 -21.84 24.43 10.95
CA ALA A 337 -22.46 25.75 11.05
C ALA A 337 -21.43 26.85 11.40
N ALA A 338 -20.50 26.56 12.32
CA ALA A 338 -19.43 27.50 12.68
C ALA A 338 -18.43 27.67 11.52
N CYS A 339 -18.08 26.58 10.82
CA CYS A 339 -17.24 26.65 9.62
C CYS A 339 -17.90 27.50 8.53
N ARG A 340 -19.18 27.33 8.31
CA ARG A 340 -19.96 28.13 7.34
C ARG A 340 -19.99 29.61 7.73
N ALA A 341 -20.26 29.93 8.99
CA ALA A 341 -20.25 31.31 9.50
C ALA A 341 -18.87 31.98 9.41
N ALA A 342 -17.79 31.20 9.58
CA ALA A 342 -16.41 31.66 9.45
C ALA A 342 -15.90 31.70 7.98
N GLY A 343 -16.72 31.35 7.01
CA GLY A 343 -16.33 31.31 5.59
C GLY A 343 -15.33 30.17 5.26
N LYS A 344 -15.30 29.11 6.08
CA LYS A 344 -14.40 27.96 5.94
C LYS A 344 -15.04 26.76 5.24
N LEU A 345 -16.29 26.86 4.85
CA LEU A 345 -16.99 25.89 4.03
C LEU A 345 -16.97 26.36 2.58
N ALA A 346 -16.22 25.65 1.75
CA ALA A 346 -16.16 25.90 0.32
C ALA A 346 -17.24 25.12 -0.44
N THR A 347 -17.76 25.70 -1.51
CA THR A 347 -18.64 24.98 -2.45
C THR A 347 -17.85 24.67 -3.70
N GLU A 348 -17.68 23.39 -4.01
CA GLU A 348 -16.82 22.90 -5.06
C GLU A 348 -17.59 22.16 -6.15
N GLY A 349 -17.16 22.34 -7.40
CA GLY A 349 -17.77 21.74 -8.58
C GLY A 349 -17.14 20.41 -8.99
N LYS A 350 -17.50 19.94 -10.19
CA LYS A 350 -17.08 18.64 -10.75
C LYS A 350 -15.58 18.50 -10.95
N ASP A 351 -14.86 19.61 -11.11
CA ASP A 351 -13.42 19.61 -11.40
C ASP A 351 -12.54 19.68 -10.13
N TYR A 352 -13.17 19.80 -8.97
CA TYR A 352 -12.43 19.81 -7.71
C TYR A 352 -11.69 18.49 -7.49
N VAL A 353 -10.38 18.56 -7.35
CA VAL A 353 -9.53 17.43 -6.97
C VAL A 353 -9.52 17.33 -5.46
N VAL A 354 -10.09 16.26 -4.93
CA VAL A 354 -10.20 16.00 -3.49
C VAL A 354 -8.82 15.93 -2.86
N LYS A 355 -8.66 16.53 -1.69
CA LYS A 355 -7.41 16.50 -0.92
C LYS A 355 -7.54 15.53 0.25
N ASP A 356 -6.41 14.93 0.61
CA ASP A 356 -6.35 14.07 1.79
C ASP A 356 -6.77 14.86 3.04
N GLY A 357 -7.71 14.31 3.81
CA GLY A 357 -8.28 14.93 5.00
C GLY A 357 -9.44 15.88 4.77
N ASP A 358 -9.91 16.08 3.53
CA ASP A 358 -11.11 16.88 3.28
C ASP A 358 -12.34 16.28 3.99
N ILE A 359 -13.13 17.11 4.65
CA ILE A 359 -14.45 16.74 5.18
C ILE A 359 -15.49 17.19 4.16
N MET A 360 -16.26 16.24 3.63
CA MET A 360 -17.10 16.49 2.45
C MET A 360 -18.56 16.13 2.70
N HIS A 361 -19.44 16.99 2.18
CA HIS A 361 -20.87 16.74 2.04
C HIS A 361 -21.27 16.87 0.57
N PHE A 362 -21.83 15.81 0.00
CA PHE A 362 -22.20 15.79 -1.43
C PHE A 362 -23.68 16.12 -1.64
N LEU A 363 -23.95 17.05 -2.56
CA LEU A 363 -25.29 17.34 -3.03
C LEU A 363 -25.46 16.71 -4.41
N PHE A 364 -26.50 15.93 -4.54
CA PHE A 364 -26.81 15.18 -5.76
C PHE A 364 -28.32 15.19 -6.03
N ASN A 365 -28.69 14.88 -7.26
CA ASN A 365 -30.09 14.70 -7.68
C ASN A 365 -30.16 13.44 -8.53
N VAL A 366 -31.08 12.53 -8.19
CA VAL A 366 -31.28 11.24 -8.89
C VAL A 366 -32.64 11.26 -9.58
#